data_1647787200ec26043618cecb6f8ab5df
#
_entry.id   1647787200ec26043618cecb6f8ab5df
#
_cell.length_a   1.000
_cell.length_b   1.000
_cell.length_c   1.000
_cell.angle_alpha   90.00
_cell.angle_beta   90.00
_cell.angle_gamma   90.00
#
_symmetry.space_group_name_H-M   'P 1'
#
loop_
_entity.id
_entity.type
_entity.pdbx_description
1 polymer ?
#
loop_
_entity_poly.entity_id
_entity_poly.type
_entity_poly.pdbx_seq_one_letter_code
_entity_poly.pdbx_strand_id
1 'polypeptide(L)'
;AGQVGFVAAGVASAGAEHSTAQGMTSLLVTPARGRLAVARLMVLTGAGLVTASVLVGASLAACPTMPTAALWAGGRTVVWMTAVLLLSAGLGAALRSAIGASTAAVVLVILAPQLAVFLGDAARWLPGQAAQIWLAADASRADVASAGLIILAWTAAAQIAGIVRLVRADG
;
A
#
# COMPACT_ATOMS: atom_id res chain seq x y z
N ALA A 1 3.54 0.14 14.77
CA ALA A 1 3.87 -1.30 14.58
C ALA A 1 3.10 -1.93 13.41
N GLY A 2 1.79 -1.70 13.26
CA GLY A 2 0.96 -2.30 12.20
C GLY A 2 1.45 -2.07 10.77
N GLN A 3 1.94 -0.87 10.45
CA GLN A 3 2.40 -0.52 9.09
C GLN A 3 3.53 -1.43 8.58
N VAL A 4 4.46 -1.83 9.44
CA VAL A 4 5.57 -2.72 9.08
C VAL A 4 5.06 -4.09 8.62
N GLY A 5 4.04 -4.63 9.31
CA GLY A 5 3.41 -5.89 8.92
C GLY A 5 2.76 -5.82 7.52
N PHE A 6 2.08 -4.72 7.19
CA PHE A 6 1.47 -4.53 5.87
C PHE A 6 2.52 -4.32 4.77
N VAL A 7 3.62 -3.61 5.05
CA VAL A 7 4.76 -3.51 4.13
C VAL A 7 5.34 -4.89 3.86
N ALA A 8 5.61 -5.67 4.91
CA ALA A 8 6.16 -7.02 4.79
C ALA A 8 5.23 -7.95 4.01
N ALA A 9 3.92 -7.93 4.29
CA ALA A 9 2.93 -8.73 3.58
C ALA A 9 2.84 -8.36 2.08
N GLY A 10 2.86 -7.05 1.76
CA GLY A 10 2.86 -6.58 0.38
C GLY A 10 4.09 -7.01 -0.40
N VAL A 11 5.28 -6.89 0.19
CA VAL A 11 6.53 -7.34 -0.43
C VAL A 11 6.59 -8.86 -0.55
N ALA A 12 6.16 -9.59 0.48
CA ALA A 12 6.13 -11.05 0.46
C ALA A 12 5.20 -11.59 -0.63
N SER A 13 4.03 -10.97 -0.85
CA SER A 13 3.12 -11.36 -1.92
C SER A 13 3.73 -11.22 -3.32
N ALA A 14 4.58 -10.21 -3.52
CA ALA A 14 5.33 -10.03 -4.77
C ALA A 14 6.52 -11.00 -4.85
N GLY A 15 7.20 -11.27 -3.74
CA GLY A 15 8.37 -12.16 -3.67
C GLY A 15 8.01 -13.63 -3.88
N ALA A 16 6.88 -14.09 -3.35
CA ALA A 16 6.42 -15.47 -3.48
C ALA A 16 6.21 -15.89 -4.96
N GLU A 17 5.79 -14.95 -5.81
CA GLU A 17 5.63 -15.22 -7.25
C GLU A 17 6.96 -15.37 -7.99
N HIS A 18 8.05 -14.78 -7.48
CA HIS A 18 9.37 -14.87 -8.10
C HIS A 18 10.17 -16.08 -7.62
N SER A 19 9.87 -16.59 -6.42
CA SER A 19 10.59 -17.72 -5.81
C SER A 19 10.00 -19.08 -6.18
N THR A 20 8.73 -19.13 -6.56
CA THR A 20 8.05 -20.35 -7.00
C THR A 20 7.84 -20.32 -8.51
N ALA A 21 8.20 -21.42 -9.19
CA ALA A 21 7.94 -21.62 -10.64
C ALA A 21 6.43 -21.51 -11.02
N GLN A 22 5.56 -21.18 -10.06
CA GLN A 22 4.14 -20.92 -10.25
C GLN A 22 3.86 -19.74 -11.21
N GLY A 23 4.76 -18.75 -11.27
CA GLY A 23 4.67 -17.67 -12.24
C GLY A 23 4.73 -18.16 -13.68
N MET A 24 5.59 -19.12 -13.98
CA MET A 24 5.68 -19.73 -15.32
C MET A 24 4.45 -20.58 -15.65
N THR A 25 3.93 -21.35 -14.69
CA THR A 25 2.75 -22.21 -14.90
C THR A 25 1.48 -21.40 -15.13
N SER A 26 1.32 -20.28 -14.41
CA SER A 26 0.19 -19.35 -14.60
C SER A 26 0.20 -18.65 -15.95
N LEU A 27 1.40 -18.34 -16.48
CA LEU A 27 1.55 -17.68 -17.79
C LEU A 27 1.27 -18.63 -18.97
N LEU A 28 1.50 -19.93 -18.80
CA LEU A 28 1.19 -20.94 -19.81
C LEU A 28 -0.32 -21.23 -19.92
N VAL A 29 -1.06 -21.05 -18.84
CA VAL A 29 -2.51 -21.38 -18.77
C VAL A 29 -3.40 -20.18 -19.12
N THR A 30 -2.93 -18.93 -18.92
CA THR A 30 -3.74 -17.74 -19.20
C THR A 30 -2.99 -16.72 -20.07
N PRO A 31 -3.29 -16.65 -21.39
CA PRO A 31 -2.65 -15.70 -22.30
C PRO A 31 -3.03 -14.24 -22.03
N ALA A 32 -4.03 -13.98 -21.19
CA ALA A 32 -4.53 -12.63 -20.87
C ALA A 32 -3.85 -12.05 -19.63
N ARG A 33 -2.59 -11.60 -19.74
CA ARG A 33 -1.79 -10.99 -18.67
C ARG A 33 -2.47 -9.84 -17.93
N GLY A 34 -3.27 -9.04 -18.65
CA GLY A 34 -4.05 -7.97 -18.04
C GLY A 34 -5.10 -8.49 -17.05
N ARG A 35 -5.75 -9.61 -17.37
CA ARG A 35 -6.74 -10.23 -16.48
C ARG A 35 -6.10 -10.77 -15.19
N LEU A 36 -4.90 -11.33 -15.29
CA LEU A 36 -4.13 -11.79 -14.15
C LEU A 36 -3.73 -10.62 -13.22
N ALA A 37 -3.26 -9.51 -13.80
CA ALA A 37 -2.92 -8.31 -13.03
C ALA A 37 -4.13 -7.73 -12.31
N VAL A 38 -5.29 -7.66 -12.97
CA VAL A 38 -6.55 -7.19 -12.35
C VAL A 38 -7.00 -8.15 -11.24
N ALA A 39 -6.98 -9.46 -11.49
CA ALA A 39 -7.35 -10.45 -10.48
C ALA A 39 -6.45 -10.35 -9.23
N ARG A 40 -5.14 -10.18 -9.44
CA ARG A 40 -4.17 -9.95 -8.36
C ARG A 40 -4.51 -8.70 -7.55
N LEU A 41 -4.77 -7.58 -8.23
CA LEU A 41 -5.18 -6.33 -7.58
C LEU A 41 -6.44 -6.53 -6.74
N MET A 42 -7.45 -7.21 -7.27
CA MET A 42 -8.69 -7.47 -6.55
C MET A 42 -8.45 -8.31 -5.29
N VAL A 43 -7.65 -9.38 -5.39
CA VAL A 43 -7.32 -10.25 -4.27
C VAL A 43 -6.55 -9.50 -3.20
N LEU A 44 -5.50 -8.74 -3.58
CA LEU A 44 -4.71 -7.95 -2.64
C LEU A 44 -5.53 -6.85 -1.96
N THR A 45 -6.40 -6.17 -2.72
CA THR A 45 -7.30 -5.15 -2.17
C THR A 45 -8.28 -5.78 -1.18
N GLY A 46 -8.90 -6.88 -1.56
CA GLY A 46 -9.82 -7.61 -0.68
C GLY A 46 -9.14 -8.11 0.60
N ALA A 47 -7.98 -8.75 0.46
CA ALA A 47 -7.20 -9.22 1.59
C ALA A 47 -6.76 -8.06 2.50
N GLY A 48 -6.30 -6.94 1.92
CA GLY A 48 -5.92 -5.74 2.65
C GLY A 48 -7.08 -5.15 3.45
N LEU A 49 -8.23 -4.99 2.80
CA LEU A 49 -9.44 -4.48 3.45
C LEU A 49 -9.90 -5.38 4.61
N VAL A 50 -9.96 -6.68 4.39
CA VAL A 50 -10.39 -7.62 5.43
C VAL A 50 -9.42 -7.62 6.61
N THR A 51 -8.13 -7.76 6.35
CA THR A 51 -7.11 -7.81 7.41
C THR A 51 -7.04 -6.49 8.18
N ALA A 52 -7.06 -5.35 7.50
CA ALA A 52 -7.06 -4.04 8.14
C ALA A 52 -8.33 -3.81 8.96
N SER A 53 -9.50 -4.21 8.45
CA SER A 53 -10.78 -4.09 9.16
C SER A 53 -10.81 -4.94 10.42
N VAL A 54 -10.29 -6.16 10.38
CA VAL A 54 -10.18 -7.04 11.56
C VAL A 54 -9.28 -6.43 12.61
N LEU A 55 -8.10 -5.94 12.21
CA LEU A 55 -7.13 -5.32 13.15
C LEU A 55 -7.67 -4.03 13.78
N VAL A 56 -8.27 -3.16 12.95
CA VAL A 56 -8.89 -1.92 13.44
C VAL A 56 -10.10 -2.22 14.31
N GLY A 57 -10.96 -3.15 13.90
CA GLY A 57 -12.12 -3.59 14.68
C GLY A 57 -11.73 -4.16 16.03
N ALA A 58 -10.72 -5.02 16.08
CA ALA A 58 -10.19 -5.56 17.34
C ALA A 58 -9.61 -4.46 18.23
N SER A 59 -8.91 -3.48 17.65
CA SER A 59 -8.37 -2.33 18.39
C SER A 59 -9.47 -1.44 18.98
N LEU A 60 -10.53 -1.21 18.20
CA LEU A 60 -11.69 -0.44 18.65
C LEU A 60 -12.46 -1.19 19.72
N ALA A 61 -12.67 -2.51 19.58
CA ALA A 61 -13.36 -3.34 20.57
C ALA A 61 -12.65 -3.39 21.93
N ALA A 62 -11.34 -3.15 21.95
CA ALA A 62 -10.55 -3.05 23.20
C ALA A 62 -10.71 -1.69 23.90
N CYS A 63 -11.36 -0.69 23.29
CA CYS A 63 -11.60 0.62 23.90
C CYS A 63 -12.93 0.63 24.68
N PRO A 64 -12.91 1.01 25.98
CA PRO A 64 -14.12 1.01 26.83
C PRO A 64 -15.17 2.06 26.40
N THR A 65 -14.73 3.11 25.71
CA THR A 65 -15.60 4.20 25.22
C THR A 65 -15.32 4.41 23.74
N MET A 66 -16.36 4.34 22.91
CA MET A 66 -16.26 4.52 21.44
C MET A 66 -16.86 5.87 21.04
N PRO A 67 -16.09 6.95 20.93
CA PRO A 67 -16.57 8.16 20.31
C PRO A 67 -16.73 7.93 18.79
N THR A 68 -17.75 8.55 18.18
CA THR A 68 -17.98 8.48 16.73
C THR A 68 -16.75 8.88 15.90
N ALA A 69 -15.93 9.79 16.41
CA ALA A 69 -14.65 10.17 15.82
C ALA A 69 -13.68 8.98 15.66
N ALA A 70 -13.70 8.00 16.58
CA ALA A 70 -12.86 6.80 16.50
C ALA A 70 -13.25 5.90 15.33
N LEU A 71 -14.54 5.82 14.99
CA LEU A 71 -14.99 5.04 13.82
C LEU A 71 -14.50 5.64 12.51
N TRP A 72 -14.55 6.98 12.37
CA TRP A 72 -14.01 7.67 11.20
C TRP A 72 -12.50 7.52 11.08
N ALA A 73 -11.78 7.65 12.19
CA ALA A 73 -10.33 7.40 12.23
C ALA A 73 -10.01 5.94 11.87
N GLY A 74 -10.79 5.00 12.37
CA GLY A 74 -10.68 3.58 12.03
C GLY A 74 -10.86 3.33 10.54
N GLY A 75 -11.89 3.89 9.92
CA GLY A 75 -12.12 3.78 8.48
C GLY A 75 -10.95 4.34 7.65
N ARG A 76 -10.43 5.51 8.02
CA ARG A 76 -9.24 6.09 7.37
C ARG A 76 -8.00 5.21 7.53
N THR A 77 -7.84 4.58 8.69
CA THR A 77 -6.72 3.66 8.96
C THR A 77 -6.83 2.41 8.08
N VAL A 78 -8.01 1.84 7.90
CA VAL A 78 -8.24 0.68 7.01
C VAL A 78 -7.82 1.02 5.58
N VAL A 79 -8.26 2.17 5.06
CA VAL A 79 -7.91 2.63 3.71
C VAL A 79 -6.39 2.79 3.57
N TRP A 80 -5.75 3.45 4.54
CA TRP A 80 -4.30 3.67 4.53
C TRP A 80 -3.51 2.35 4.57
N MET A 81 -3.87 1.41 5.46
CA MET A 81 -3.19 0.12 5.55
C MET A 81 -3.32 -0.68 4.25
N THR A 82 -4.50 -0.65 3.62
CA THR A 82 -4.71 -1.27 2.30
C THR A 82 -3.85 -0.60 1.23
N ALA A 83 -3.75 0.73 1.23
CA ALA A 83 -2.88 1.46 0.29
C ALA A 83 -1.40 1.10 0.49
N VAL A 84 -0.93 0.96 1.73
CA VAL A 84 0.45 0.51 2.04
C VAL A 84 0.71 -0.89 1.50
N LEU A 85 -0.23 -1.82 1.66
CA LEU A 85 -0.12 -3.16 1.10
C LEU A 85 0.03 -3.12 -0.43
N LEU A 86 -0.85 -2.39 -1.11
CA LEU A 86 -0.84 -2.27 -2.56
C LEU A 86 0.42 -1.56 -3.06
N LEU A 87 0.83 -0.46 -2.42
CA LEU A 87 2.07 0.25 -2.75
C LEU A 87 3.28 -0.69 -2.67
N SER A 88 3.39 -1.43 -1.58
CA SER A 88 4.49 -2.37 -1.35
C SER A 88 4.49 -3.53 -2.33
N ALA A 89 3.32 -4.07 -2.67
CA ALA A 89 3.17 -5.11 -3.69
C ALA A 89 3.55 -4.61 -5.09
N GLY A 90 3.15 -3.38 -5.45
CA GLY A 90 3.52 -2.73 -6.71
C GLY A 90 5.03 -2.50 -6.82
N LEU A 91 5.66 -1.99 -5.76
CA LEU A 91 7.12 -1.83 -5.68
C LEU A 91 7.84 -3.18 -5.79
N GLY A 92 7.31 -4.23 -5.13
CA GLY A 92 7.84 -5.59 -5.23
C GLY A 92 7.86 -6.11 -6.65
N ALA A 93 6.77 -5.95 -7.38
CA ALA A 93 6.66 -6.32 -8.78
C ALA A 93 7.59 -5.48 -9.69
N ALA A 94 7.71 -4.18 -9.41
CA ALA A 94 8.54 -3.27 -10.19
C ALA A 94 10.05 -3.53 -10.01
N LEU A 95 10.51 -3.74 -8.77
CA LEU A 95 11.94 -3.83 -8.44
C LEU A 95 12.50 -5.26 -8.59
N ARG A 96 11.66 -6.29 -8.67
CA ARG A 96 12.04 -7.72 -8.70
C ARG A 96 13.01 -8.12 -7.57
N SER A 97 13.07 -7.34 -6.52
CA SER A 97 13.91 -7.54 -5.35
C SER A 97 13.09 -7.29 -4.10
N ALA A 98 12.90 -8.33 -3.30
CA ALA A 98 12.18 -8.21 -2.04
C ALA A 98 12.88 -7.21 -1.09
N ILE A 99 14.21 -7.23 -1.05
CA ILE A 99 15.01 -6.31 -0.22
C ILE A 99 14.85 -4.88 -0.73
N GLY A 100 15.02 -4.64 -2.04
CA GLY A 100 14.86 -3.31 -2.62
C GLY A 100 13.44 -2.76 -2.44
N ALA A 101 12.43 -3.59 -2.62
CA ALA A 101 11.04 -3.19 -2.45
C ALA A 101 10.69 -2.87 -1.00
N SER A 102 11.14 -3.69 -0.04
CA SER A 102 10.92 -3.43 1.38
C SER A 102 11.63 -2.16 1.83
N THR A 103 12.88 -1.95 1.41
CA THR A 103 13.63 -0.72 1.70
C THR A 103 12.93 0.50 1.13
N ALA A 104 12.52 0.48 -0.14
CA ALA A 104 11.80 1.59 -0.76
C ALA A 104 10.46 1.87 -0.06
N ALA A 105 9.68 0.85 0.27
CA ALA A 105 8.43 1.01 0.98
C ALA A 105 8.63 1.58 2.39
N VAL A 106 9.62 1.10 3.15
CA VAL A 106 9.97 1.62 4.47
C VAL A 106 10.40 3.08 4.38
N VAL A 107 11.26 3.42 3.42
CA VAL A 107 11.70 4.81 3.21
C VAL A 107 10.51 5.71 2.89
N LEU A 108 9.66 5.34 1.95
CA LEU A 108 8.53 6.16 1.51
C LEU A 108 7.43 6.30 2.57
N VAL A 109 7.16 5.25 3.35
CA VAL A 109 6.03 5.21 4.28
C VAL A 109 6.44 5.65 5.69
N ILE A 110 7.62 5.21 6.15
CA ILE A 110 8.05 5.37 7.55
C ILE A 110 9.08 6.48 7.71
N LEU A 111 10.12 6.52 6.86
CA LEU A 111 11.21 7.49 7.00
C LEU A 111 10.90 8.84 6.37
N ALA A 112 10.11 8.89 5.30
CA ALA A 112 9.81 10.14 4.61
C ALA A 112 9.23 11.22 5.53
N PRO A 113 8.28 10.92 6.45
CA PRO A 113 7.80 11.91 7.41
C PRO A 113 8.89 12.45 8.35
N GLN A 114 9.86 11.61 8.72
CA GLN A 114 10.97 12.00 9.59
C GLN A 114 11.97 12.91 8.86
N LEU A 115 12.09 12.74 7.54
CA LEU A 115 12.96 13.52 6.68
C LEU A 115 12.29 14.80 6.15
N ALA A 116 11.04 15.06 6.51
CA ALA A 116 10.29 16.22 6.05
C ALA A 116 11.00 17.56 6.32
N VAL A 117 11.71 17.65 7.45
CA VAL A 117 12.49 18.84 7.82
C VAL A 117 13.58 19.15 6.79
N PHE A 118 14.18 18.13 6.19
CA PHE A 118 15.23 18.27 5.17
C PHE A 118 14.70 18.47 3.76
N LEU A 119 13.50 17.96 3.49
CA LEU A 119 12.87 17.98 2.16
C LEU A 119 12.01 19.22 1.92
N GLY A 120 11.73 20.00 2.97
CA GLY A 120 10.91 21.21 2.87
C GLY A 120 9.55 20.93 2.19
N ASP A 121 9.16 21.79 1.26
CA ASP A 121 7.86 21.68 0.55
C ASP A 121 7.71 20.41 -0.27
N ALA A 122 8.79 19.76 -0.69
CA ALA A 122 8.72 18.51 -1.45
C ALA A 122 8.17 17.35 -0.58
N ALA A 123 8.32 17.42 0.74
CA ALA A 123 7.86 16.39 1.64
C ALA A 123 6.34 16.15 1.55
N ARG A 124 5.55 17.18 1.27
CA ARG A 124 4.08 17.09 1.17
C ARG A 124 3.60 16.11 0.09
N TRP A 125 4.43 15.85 -0.93
CA TRP A 125 4.11 14.93 -2.01
C TRP A 125 4.46 13.47 -1.71
N LEU A 126 5.08 13.20 -0.56
CA LEU A 126 5.44 11.85 -0.15
C LEU A 126 4.25 11.12 0.50
N PRO A 127 4.06 9.83 0.22
CA PRO A 127 2.91 9.09 0.72
C PRO A 127 2.88 9.00 2.25
N GLY A 128 4.03 8.92 2.90
CA GLY A 128 4.11 8.90 4.36
C GLY A 128 3.67 10.21 5.01
N GLN A 129 4.01 11.36 4.41
CA GLN A 129 3.57 12.68 4.89
C GLN A 129 2.07 12.90 4.63
N ALA A 130 1.61 12.52 3.43
CA ALA A 130 0.18 12.55 3.11
C ALA A 130 -0.64 11.69 4.08
N ALA A 131 -0.11 10.54 4.51
CA ALA A 131 -0.76 9.69 5.49
C ALA A 131 -0.93 10.35 6.86
N GLN A 132 0.02 11.18 7.30
CA GLN A 132 -0.13 11.92 8.56
C GLN A 132 -1.31 12.89 8.49
N ILE A 133 -1.44 13.62 7.37
CA ILE A 133 -2.58 14.52 7.13
C ILE A 133 -3.88 13.72 7.01
N TRP A 134 -3.85 12.62 6.27
CA TRP A 134 -5.01 11.72 6.09
C TRP A 134 -5.55 11.18 7.41
N LEU A 135 -4.66 10.87 8.36
CA LEU A 135 -5.02 10.29 9.66
C LEU A 135 -5.25 11.35 10.74
N ALA A 136 -4.89 12.62 10.51
CA ALA A 136 -5.09 13.67 11.48
C ALA A 136 -6.57 13.93 11.77
N ALA A 137 -6.92 14.04 13.04
CA ALA A 137 -8.31 14.23 13.47
C ALA A 137 -8.85 15.64 13.18
N ASP A 138 -7.96 16.61 13.14
CA ASP A 138 -8.22 18.06 12.97
C ASP A 138 -8.02 18.55 11.53
N ALA A 139 -7.63 17.66 10.60
CA ALA A 139 -7.41 18.02 9.20
C ALA A 139 -8.70 18.49 8.53
N SER A 140 -8.60 19.55 7.72
CA SER A 140 -9.71 20.04 6.94
C SER A 140 -10.13 19.01 5.87
N ARG A 141 -11.36 19.10 5.38
CA ARG A 141 -11.83 18.21 4.30
C ARG A 141 -10.99 18.33 3.03
N ALA A 142 -10.51 19.54 2.72
CA ALA A 142 -9.64 19.80 1.57
C ALA A 142 -8.27 19.12 1.73
N ASP A 143 -7.68 19.20 2.93
CA ASP A 143 -6.39 18.56 3.23
C ASP A 143 -6.51 17.04 3.16
N VAL A 144 -7.58 16.47 3.71
CA VAL A 144 -7.86 15.03 3.64
C VAL A 144 -8.03 14.59 2.18
N ALA A 145 -8.77 15.33 1.37
CA ALA A 145 -8.97 15.00 -0.04
C ALA A 145 -7.64 15.04 -0.82
N SER A 146 -6.84 16.09 -0.61
CA SER A 146 -5.52 16.21 -1.26
C SER A 146 -4.56 15.10 -0.84
N ALA A 147 -4.52 14.76 0.45
CA ALA A 147 -3.73 13.66 0.97
C ALA A 147 -4.17 12.31 0.39
N GLY A 148 -5.48 12.07 0.29
CA GLY A 148 -6.04 10.88 -0.35
C GLY A 148 -5.64 10.73 -1.81
N LEU A 149 -5.66 11.83 -2.57
CA LEU A 149 -5.22 11.85 -3.96
C LEU A 149 -3.72 11.52 -4.10
N ILE A 150 -2.87 12.03 -3.22
CA ILE A 150 -1.44 11.73 -3.22
C ILE A 150 -1.22 10.24 -2.93
N ILE A 151 -1.90 9.68 -1.94
CA ILE A 151 -1.81 8.24 -1.59
C ILE A 151 -2.25 7.38 -2.77
N LEU A 152 -3.37 7.72 -3.41
CA LEU A 152 -3.88 7.01 -4.59
C LEU A 152 -2.90 7.12 -5.77
N ALA A 153 -2.34 8.30 -6.03
CA ALA A 153 -1.38 8.50 -7.11
C ALA A 153 -0.13 7.65 -6.94
N TRP A 154 0.45 7.59 -5.75
CA TRP A 154 1.59 6.73 -5.45
C TRP A 154 1.28 5.24 -5.57
N THR A 155 0.13 4.82 -5.06
CA THR A 155 -0.33 3.43 -5.16
C THR A 155 -0.54 3.04 -6.62
N ALA A 156 -1.22 3.87 -7.40
CA ALA A 156 -1.43 3.64 -8.82
C ALA A 156 -0.12 3.61 -9.61
N ALA A 157 0.79 4.56 -9.36
CA ALA A 157 2.09 4.61 -10.01
C ALA A 157 2.92 3.33 -9.74
N ALA A 158 2.95 2.85 -8.50
CA ALA A 158 3.65 1.62 -8.14
C ALA A 158 3.03 0.39 -8.84
N GLN A 159 1.71 0.30 -8.90
CA GLN A 159 1.02 -0.80 -9.58
C GLN A 159 1.24 -0.77 -11.09
N ILE A 160 1.14 0.41 -11.71
CA ILE A 160 1.41 0.59 -13.15
C ILE A 160 2.87 0.21 -13.47
N ALA A 161 3.84 0.66 -12.66
CA ALA A 161 5.24 0.30 -12.85
C ALA A 161 5.46 -1.22 -12.77
N GLY A 162 4.80 -1.90 -11.82
CA GLY A 162 4.82 -3.36 -11.71
C GLY A 162 4.23 -4.05 -12.94
N ILE A 163 3.07 -3.60 -13.43
CA ILE A 163 2.40 -4.16 -14.61
C ILE A 163 3.23 -3.93 -15.88
N VAL A 164 3.71 -2.69 -16.09
CA VAL A 164 4.54 -2.36 -17.28
C VAL A 164 5.79 -3.23 -17.31
N ARG A 165 6.39 -3.48 -16.17
CA ARG A 165 7.58 -4.33 -16.09
C ARG A 165 7.28 -5.80 -16.39
N LEU A 166 6.12 -6.31 -15.94
CA LEU A 166 5.65 -7.65 -16.28
C LEU A 166 5.45 -7.81 -17.79
N VAL A 167 4.92 -6.78 -18.45
CA VAL A 167 4.67 -6.84 -19.91
C VAL A 167 5.97 -6.73 -20.72
N ARG A 168 6.96 -5.93 -20.25
CA ARG A 168 8.23 -5.71 -20.96
C ARG A 168 9.29 -6.79 -20.72
N ALA A 169 9.15 -7.62 -19.70
CA ALA A 169 10.20 -8.60 -19.36
C ALA A 169 10.32 -9.77 -20.35
N ASP A 170 9.45 -9.85 -21.33
CA ASP A 170 9.35 -10.97 -22.27
C ASP A 170 9.48 -10.53 -23.76
N GLY A 171 9.97 -9.32 -24.04
CA GLY A 171 10.42 -8.84 -25.36
C GLY A 171 11.92 -8.69 -25.39
#